data_ccfe30d557a624c86564c4f62482ca09
#
_entry.id   ccfe30d557a624c86564c4f62482ca09
#
_cell.length_a   1.000
_cell.length_b   1.000
_cell.length_c   1.000
_cell.angle_alpha   90.00
_cell.angle_beta   90.00
_cell.angle_gamma   90.00
#
_symmetry.space_group_name_H-M   'P 1'
#
loop_
_entity.id
_entity.type
_entity.pdbx_description
1 polymer ?
#
loop_
_entity_poly.entity_id
_entity_poly.type
_entity_poly.pdbx_seq_one_letter_code
_entity_poly.pdbx_strand_id
1 'polypeptide(L)'
;MTRAHGNYRDRVRVIGVDLGSKRIGIAVSDFTGSVASPLTVLHRGRTKRIDHDAIARIVRDEEAEAVVVGLPLNMDGSRGSAARAAVTEAEQISTVAGVPAYLHDERLTTVTAERALKEGNMRAEERRNVVDKIAAAVLLQSWLDSRKGQQ
;
A
#
# COMPACT_ATOMS: atom_id res chain seq x y z
N MET A 1 6.64 17.99 -22.27
CA MET A 1 6.44 18.93 -21.18
C MET A 1 7.33 18.57 -20.00
N THR A 2 8.26 19.43 -19.68
CA THR A 2 9.15 19.20 -18.57
C THR A 2 8.38 19.40 -17.28
N ARG A 3 8.31 18.38 -16.48
CA ARG A 3 7.71 18.51 -15.16
C ARG A 3 8.61 19.37 -14.28
N ALA A 4 7.98 20.23 -13.51
CA ALA A 4 8.69 21.08 -12.60
C ALA A 4 9.56 20.26 -11.65
N HIS A 5 10.69 20.80 -11.33
CA HIS A 5 11.74 20.18 -10.55
C HIS A 5 11.29 19.83 -9.13
N GLY A 6 11.99 18.96 -8.48
CA GLY A 6 12.04 18.67 -7.04
C GLY A 6 10.74 18.76 -6.22
N ASN A 7 10.03 19.87 -6.32
CA ASN A 7 8.79 20.10 -5.57
C ASN A 7 7.62 19.23 -6.03
N TYR A 8 7.67 18.74 -7.25
CA TYR A 8 6.61 17.90 -7.80
C TYR A 8 6.59 16.53 -7.10
N ARG A 9 7.75 15.98 -6.78
CA ARG A 9 7.86 14.69 -6.13
C ARG A 9 7.25 14.67 -4.73
N ASP A 10 7.17 15.82 -4.08
CA ASP A 10 6.66 15.94 -2.72
C ASP A 10 5.15 16.09 -2.68
N ARG A 11 4.50 16.28 -3.84
CA ARG A 11 3.07 16.52 -3.97
C ARG A 11 2.38 15.46 -4.82
N VAL A 12 2.87 14.22 -4.75
CA VAL A 12 2.35 13.12 -5.53
C VAL A 12 1.33 12.35 -4.71
N ARG A 13 0.16 12.12 -5.30
CA ARG A 13 -0.82 11.23 -4.70
C ARG A 13 -0.40 9.79 -4.94
N VAL A 14 -0.43 8.97 -3.89
CA VAL A 14 0.11 7.61 -3.91
C VAL A 14 -0.92 6.65 -3.32
N ILE A 15 -0.97 5.45 -3.88
CA ILE A 15 -1.80 4.37 -3.36
C ILE A 15 -0.92 3.42 -2.54
N GLY A 16 -1.35 3.11 -1.32
CA GLY A 16 -0.74 2.07 -0.51
C GLY A 16 -1.45 0.74 -0.71
N VAL A 17 -0.70 -0.32 -0.87
CA VAL A 17 -1.23 -1.66 -1.15
C VAL A 17 -0.62 -2.65 -0.16
N ASP A 18 -1.48 -3.26 0.66
CA ASP A 18 -1.09 -4.33 1.57
C ASP A 18 -1.63 -5.65 1.02
N LEU A 19 -0.72 -6.46 0.46
CA LEU A 19 -1.07 -7.71 -0.23
C LEU A 19 -1.28 -8.85 0.76
N GLY A 20 -2.53 -9.17 1.02
CA GLY A 20 -2.88 -10.38 1.77
C GLY A 20 -3.18 -11.55 0.85
N SER A 21 -3.32 -12.75 1.42
CA SER A 21 -3.63 -13.95 0.64
C SER A 21 -5.08 -13.98 0.17
N LYS A 22 -5.99 -13.41 0.94
CA LYS A 22 -7.44 -13.38 0.65
C LYS A 22 -7.95 -11.99 0.33
N ARG A 23 -7.32 -10.96 0.87
CA ARG A 23 -7.76 -9.57 0.73
C ARG A 23 -6.55 -8.68 0.51
N ILE A 24 -6.79 -7.57 -0.18
CA ILE A 24 -5.79 -6.54 -0.42
C ILE A 24 -6.30 -5.25 0.21
N GLY A 25 -5.57 -4.73 1.20
CA GLY A 25 -5.88 -3.45 1.80
C GLY A 25 -5.37 -2.31 0.93
N ILE A 26 -6.18 -1.28 0.77
CA ILE A 26 -5.84 -0.12 -0.06
C ILE A 26 -5.96 1.15 0.77
N ALA A 27 -4.94 1.98 0.67
CA ALA A 27 -4.93 3.32 1.26
C ALA A 27 -4.55 4.33 0.19
N VAL A 28 -4.83 5.60 0.47
CA VAL A 28 -4.53 6.68 -0.46
C VAL A 28 -3.93 7.86 0.32
N SER A 29 -2.92 8.52 -0.26
CA SER A 29 -2.41 9.77 0.27
C SER A 29 -3.24 10.94 -0.23
N ASP A 30 -3.17 12.08 0.48
CA ASP A 30 -3.69 13.33 -0.05
C ASP A 30 -2.81 13.79 -1.22
N PHE A 31 -3.22 14.85 -1.92
CA PHE A 31 -2.47 15.37 -3.06
C PHE A 31 -1.15 16.01 -2.67
N THR A 32 -0.97 16.36 -1.39
CA THR A 32 0.31 16.89 -0.91
C THR A 32 1.31 15.78 -0.58
N GLY A 33 0.86 14.52 -0.53
CA GLY A 33 1.73 13.40 -0.16
C GLY A 33 2.10 13.41 1.32
N SER A 34 1.25 13.96 2.18
CA SER A 34 1.56 14.12 3.61
C SER A 34 0.81 13.15 4.51
N VAL A 35 -0.45 12.85 4.20
CA VAL A 35 -1.33 12.06 5.07
C VAL A 35 -1.92 10.89 4.28
N ALA A 36 -1.80 9.70 4.85
CA ALA A 36 -2.42 8.49 4.32
C ALA A 36 -3.75 8.23 5.01
N SER A 37 -4.75 7.82 4.23
CA SER A 37 -6.07 7.45 4.71
C SER A 37 -6.47 6.08 4.19
N PRO A 38 -7.16 5.25 5.00
CA PRO A 38 -7.71 4.00 4.50
C PRO A 38 -8.72 4.27 3.39
N LEU A 39 -8.69 3.50 2.32
CA LEU A 39 -9.60 3.69 1.19
C LEU A 39 -10.59 2.54 1.06
N THR A 40 -10.11 1.33 0.83
CA THR A 40 -10.98 0.18 0.61
C THR A 40 -10.23 -1.13 0.82
N VAL A 41 -10.95 -2.23 0.77
CA VAL A 41 -10.39 -3.58 0.77
C VAL A 41 -10.92 -4.29 -0.48
N LEU A 42 -10.00 -4.90 -1.22
CA LEU A 42 -10.34 -5.74 -2.35
C LEU A 42 -10.29 -7.19 -1.91
N HIS A 43 -11.33 -7.95 -2.21
CA HIS A 43 -11.29 -9.40 -2.02
C HIS A 43 -10.63 -10.02 -3.25
N ARG A 44 -9.68 -10.91 -3.03
CA ARG A 44 -8.94 -11.55 -4.12
C ARG A 44 -9.90 -12.26 -5.06
N GLY A 45 -9.75 -12.02 -6.35
CA GLY A 45 -10.50 -12.68 -7.41
C GLY A 45 -9.85 -14.02 -7.79
N ARG A 46 -10.36 -14.61 -8.87
CA ARG A 46 -9.89 -15.92 -9.35
C ARG A 46 -8.46 -15.88 -9.87
N THR A 47 -8.02 -14.74 -10.38
CA THR A 47 -6.67 -14.56 -10.90
C THR A 47 -6.07 -13.28 -10.35
N LYS A 48 -4.74 -13.23 -10.29
CA LYS A 48 -4.05 -12.01 -9.89
C LYS A 48 -4.30 -10.87 -10.87
N ARG A 49 -4.52 -11.16 -12.14
CA ARG A 49 -4.82 -10.14 -13.14
C ARG A 49 -6.10 -9.38 -12.81
N ILE A 50 -7.12 -10.07 -12.32
CA ILE A 50 -8.36 -9.42 -11.88
C ILE A 50 -8.06 -8.44 -10.75
N ASP A 51 -7.24 -8.84 -9.79
CA ASP A 51 -6.84 -8.00 -8.67
C ASP A 51 -6.04 -6.79 -9.14
N HIS A 52 -5.11 -7.00 -10.05
CA HIS A 52 -4.26 -5.91 -10.56
C HIS A 52 -5.05 -4.94 -11.43
N ASP A 53 -6.02 -5.42 -12.19
CA ASP A 53 -6.92 -4.54 -12.95
C ASP A 53 -7.75 -3.66 -12.00
N ALA A 54 -8.20 -4.21 -10.87
CA ALA A 54 -8.93 -3.44 -9.86
C ALA A 54 -8.03 -2.36 -9.23
N ILE A 55 -6.79 -2.70 -8.92
CA ILE A 55 -5.81 -1.74 -8.40
C ILE A 55 -5.52 -0.65 -9.44
N ALA A 56 -5.35 -1.02 -10.69
CA ALA A 56 -5.11 -0.07 -11.78
C ALA A 56 -6.27 0.91 -11.92
N ARG A 57 -7.50 0.44 -11.76
CA ARG A 57 -8.69 1.32 -11.78
C ARG A 57 -8.66 2.32 -10.64
N ILE A 58 -8.30 1.86 -9.44
CA ILE A 58 -8.17 2.75 -8.27
C ILE A 58 -7.09 3.81 -8.53
N VAL A 59 -5.95 3.40 -9.08
CA VAL A 59 -4.87 4.34 -9.44
C VAL A 59 -5.40 5.44 -10.37
N ARG A 60 -6.18 5.07 -11.38
CA ARG A 60 -6.76 6.05 -12.31
C ARG A 60 -7.80 6.93 -11.63
N ASP A 61 -8.74 6.32 -10.90
CA ASP A 61 -9.84 7.05 -10.27
C ASP A 61 -9.34 8.03 -9.22
N GLU A 62 -8.29 7.67 -8.51
CA GLU A 62 -7.69 8.51 -7.48
C GLU A 62 -6.60 9.43 -8.02
N GLU A 63 -6.31 9.38 -9.32
CA GLU A 63 -5.25 10.16 -9.97
C GLU A 63 -3.89 9.97 -9.30
N ALA A 64 -3.60 8.73 -8.89
CA ALA A 64 -2.34 8.41 -8.25
C ALA A 64 -1.22 8.25 -9.27
N GLU A 65 -0.01 8.61 -8.87
CA GLU A 65 1.17 8.54 -9.73
C GLU A 65 2.15 7.44 -9.31
N ALA A 66 1.87 6.76 -8.23
CA ALA A 66 2.71 5.66 -7.76
C ALA A 66 1.91 4.74 -6.83
N VAL A 67 2.44 3.54 -6.64
CA VAL A 67 1.92 2.55 -5.69
C VAL A 67 3.04 2.20 -4.72
N VAL A 68 2.71 2.06 -3.45
CA VAL A 68 3.62 1.54 -2.43
C VAL A 68 3.10 0.20 -1.97
N VAL A 69 3.92 -0.83 -2.08
CA VAL A 69 3.57 -2.21 -1.73
C VAL A 69 4.39 -2.66 -0.53
N GLY A 70 3.74 -3.24 0.45
CA GLY A 70 4.40 -3.78 1.62
C GLY A 70 5.31 -4.94 1.29
N LEU A 71 6.52 -4.93 1.85
CA LEU A 71 7.50 -5.99 1.67
C LEU A 71 7.63 -6.79 2.98
N PRO A 72 7.08 -8.02 3.02
CA PRO A 72 7.10 -8.83 4.25
C PRO A 72 8.44 -9.54 4.43
N LEU A 73 9.42 -8.83 4.98
CA LEU A 73 10.73 -9.40 5.24
C LEU A 73 10.70 -10.32 6.46
N ASN A 74 11.64 -11.26 6.51
CA ASN A 74 11.89 -12.05 7.72
C ASN A 74 12.43 -11.14 8.84
N MET A 75 12.35 -11.60 10.08
CA MET A 75 12.77 -10.79 11.23
C MET A 75 14.24 -10.35 11.15
N ASP A 76 15.08 -11.13 10.49
CA ASP A 76 16.51 -10.80 10.27
C ASP A 76 16.74 -9.87 9.08
N GLY A 77 15.67 -9.44 8.38
CA GLY A 77 15.77 -8.57 7.21
C GLY A 77 15.95 -9.30 5.89
N SER A 78 16.06 -10.63 5.91
CA SER A 78 16.20 -11.40 4.68
C SER A 78 14.86 -11.54 3.95
N ARG A 79 14.95 -11.80 2.63
CA ARG A 79 13.77 -12.02 1.79
C ARG A 79 13.42 -13.50 1.71
N GLY A 80 12.35 -13.90 2.40
CA GLY A 80 11.79 -15.24 2.26
C GLY A 80 10.84 -15.34 1.07
N SER A 81 10.09 -16.43 1.00
CA SER A 81 9.14 -16.69 -0.10
C SER A 81 8.05 -15.62 -0.19
N ALA A 82 7.55 -15.15 0.94
CA ALA A 82 6.51 -14.11 0.97
C ALA A 82 7.05 -12.79 0.40
N ALA A 83 8.27 -12.41 0.75
CA ALA A 83 8.90 -11.19 0.23
C ALA A 83 9.14 -11.29 -1.27
N ARG A 84 9.63 -12.43 -1.75
CA ARG A 84 9.85 -12.63 -3.19
C ARG A 84 8.54 -12.59 -3.97
N ALA A 85 7.47 -13.18 -3.44
CA ALA A 85 6.15 -13.13 -4.05
C ALA A 85 5.64 -11.68 -4.12
N ALA A 86 5.85 -10.89 -3.06
CA ALA A 86 5.44 -9.49 -3.03
C ALA A 86 6.20 -8.66 -4.06
N VAL A 87 7.50 -8.89 -4.24
CA VAL A 87 8.31 -8.21 -5.26
C VAL A 87 7.75 -8.50 -6.65
N THR A 88 7.49 -9.76 -6.95
CA THR A 88 6.94 -10.17 -8.24
C THR A 88 5.57 -9.54 -8.48
N GLU A 89 4.70 -9.58 -7.48
CA GLU A 89 3.36 -9.00 -7.63
C GLU A 89 3.41 -7.48 -7.77
N ALA A 90 4.30 -6.80 -7.06
CA ALA A 90 4.51 -5.36 -7.20
C ALA A 90 4.91 -4.99 -8.62
N GLU A 91 5.80 -5.76 -9.24
CA GLU A 91 6.21 -5.54 -10.62
C GLU A 91 5.03 -5.71 -11.59
N GLN A 92 4.19 -6.72 -11.36
CA GLN A 92 2.99 -6.95 -12.17
C GLN A 92 1.99 -5.81 -12.02
N ILE A 93 1.77 -5.34 -10.80
CA ILE A 93 0.89 -4.20 -10.52
C ILE A 93 1.40 -2.96 -11.26
N SER A 94 2.70 -2.69 -11.18
CA SER A 94 3.31 -1.56 -11.86
C SER A 94 3.06 -1.61 -13.37
N THR A 95 3.22 -2.79 -13.96
CA THR A 95 2.99 -2.98 -15.40
C THR A 95 1.53 -2.70 -15.78
N VAL A 96 0.58 -3.25 -15.01
CA VAL A 96 -0.85 -3.11 -15.32
C VAL A 96 -1.34 -1.69 -15.05
N ALA A 97 -0.91 -1.09 -13.96
CA ALA A 97 -1.34 0.26 -13.57
C ALA A 97 -0.61 1.37 -14.34
N GLY A 98 0.55 1.07 -14.91
CA GLY A 98 1.33 2.05 -15.66
C GLY A 98 2.01 3.10 -14.79
N VAL A 99 2.24 2.81 -13.51
CA VAL A 99 2.90 3.69 -12.56
C VAL A 99 3.99 2.93 -11.81
N PRO A 100 4.99 3.61 -11.25
CA PRO A 100 6.01 2.92 -10.44
C PRO A 100 5.40 2.27 -9.20
N ALA A 101 5.94 1.11 -8.82
CA ALA A 101 5.63 0.46 -7.57
C ALA A 101 6.87 0.45 -6.68
N TYR A 102 6.75 1.02 -5.50
CA TYR A 102 7.82 1.07 -4.51
C TYR A 102 7.53 0.02 -3.43
N LEU A 103 8.59 -0.58 -2.92
CA LEU A 103 8.49 -1.56 -1.84
C LEU A 103 8.83 -0.88 -0.51
N HIS A 104 8.10 -1.22 0.53
CA HIS A 104 8.35 -0.68 1.87
C HIS A 104 8.27 -1.79 2.91
N ASP A 105 9.24 -1.82 3.82
CA ASP A 105 9.37 -2.84 4.86
C ASP A 105 8.18 -2.79 5.82
N GLU A 106 7.43 -3.89 5.93
CA GLU A 106 6.25 -4.00 6.79
C GLU A 106 6.55 -4.22 8.26
N ARG A 107 7.78 -4.61 8.62
CA ARG A 107 8.09 -5.08 9.98
C ARG A 107 7.76 -4.06 11.08
N LEU A 108 7.85 -2.78 10.77
CA LEU A 108 7.64 -1.71 11.75
C LEU A 108 6.20 -1.21 11.81
N THR A 109 5.31 -1.68 10.93
CA THR A 109 3.95 -1.15 10.80
C THR A 109 2.87 -2.05 11.39
N THR A 110 3.10 -3.35 11.46
CA THR A 110 2.12 -4.34 11.89
C THR A 110 1.62 -4.13 13.33
N VAL A 111 2.52 -3.77 14.24
CA VAL A 111 2.19 -3.55 15.66
C VAL A 111 1.16 -2.44 15.84
N THR A 112 1.30 -1.35 15.08
CA THR A 112 0.37 -0.21 15.16
C THR A 112 -1.03 -0.60 14.66
N ALA A 113 -1.10 -1.35 13.56
CA ALA A 113 -2.37 -1.81 13.01
C ALA A 113 -3.09 -2.75 14.00
N GLU A 114 -2.37 -3.66 14.64
CA GLU A 114 -2.93 -4.56 15.64
C GLU A 114 -3.46 -3.82 16.86
N ARG A 115 -2.78 -2.78 17.32
CA ARG A 115 -3.24 -1.97 18.44
C ARG A 115 -4.54 -1.25 18.13
N ALA A 116 -4.70 -0.74 16.93
CA ALA A 116 -5.92 -0.05 16.52
C ALA A 116 -7.13 -0.99 16.57
N LEU A 117 -6.91 -2.29 16.40
CA LEU A 117 -7.97 -3.29 16.39
C LEU A 117 -8.45 -3.71 17.77
N LYS A 118 -7.55 -3.74 18.74
CA LYS A 118 -7.90 -4.17 20.10
C LYS A 118 -8.83 -3.19 20.81
N GLU A 119 -8.98 -1.99 20.28
CA GLU A 119 -9.83 -0.95 20.87
C GLU A 119 -11.27 -0.96 20.36
N GLY A 120 -11.60 -1.81 19.37
CA GLY A 120 -12.91 -1.84 18.76
C GLY A 120 -13.72 -3.11 19.04
N ASN A 121 -15.00 -2.93 19.39
CA ASN A 121 -15.94 -4.03 19.58
C ASN A 121 -16.60 -4.34 18.23
N MET A 122 -15.84 -4.94 17.31
CA MET A 122 -16.31 -5.25 15.96
C MET A 122 -16.46 -6.75 15.73
N ARG A 123 -17.35 -7.12 14.80
CA ARG A 123 -17.45 -8.49 14.34
C ARG A 123 -16.14 -8.91 13.68
N ALA A 124 -15.84 -10.22 13.71
CA ALA A 124 -14.58 -10.73 13.17
C ALA A 124 -14.33 -10.33 11.72
N GLU A 125 -15.38 -10.36 10.88
CA GLU A 125 -15.26 -9.97 9.48
C GLU A 125 -14.99 -8.46 9.32
N GLU A 126 -15.72 -7.63 10.06
CA GLU A 126 -15.52 -6.18 10.07
C GLU A 126 -14.13 -5.83 10.55
N ARG A 127 -13.64 -6.54 11.58
CA ARG A 127 -12.28 -6.35 12.08
C ARG A 127 -11.24 -6.64 11.01
N ARG A 128 -11.40 -7.73 10.24
CA ARG A 128 -10.46 -8.08 9.18
C ARG A 128 -10.39 -7.00 8.12
N ASN A 129 -11.54 -6.47 7.70
CA ASN A 129 -11.60 -5.40 6.70
C ASN A 129 -10.96 -4.12 7.23
N VAL A 130 -11.23 -3.78 8.49
CA VAL A 130 -10.63 -2.59 9.13
C VAL A 130 -9.13 -2.78 9.30
N VAL A 131 -8.67 -3.98 9.71
CA VAL A 131 -7.24 -4.31 9.78
C VAL A 131 -6.56 -4.04 8.47
N ASP A 132 -7.11 -4.58 7.39
CA ASP A 132 -6.46 -4.52 6.08
C ASP A 132 -6.37 -3.08 5.59
N LYS A 133 -7.43 -2.28 5.78
CA LYS A 133 -7.41 -0.85 5.42
C LYS A 133 -6.42 -0.06 6.28
N ILE A 134 -6.43 -0.29 7.59
CA ILE A 134 -5.55 0.40 8.52
C ILE A 134 -4.10 0.01 8.25
N ALA A 135 -3.84 -1.28 8.01
CA ALA A 135 -2.50 -1.76 7.69
C ALA A 135 -1.95 -1.06 6.43
N ALA A 136 -2.77 -0.93 5.41
CA ALA A 136 -2.38 -0.21 4.19
C ALA A 136 -2.11 1.27 4.46
N ALA A 137 -2.93 1.92 5.29
CA ALA A 137 -2.74 3.32 5.64
C ALA A 137 -1.48 3.54 6.49
N VAL A 138 -1.22 2.65 7.44
CA VAL A 138 -0.01 2.72 8.28
C VAL A 138 1.25 2.49 7.43
N LEU A 139 1.19 1.52 6.52
CA LEU A 139 2.27 1.25 5.57
C LEU A 139 2.56 2.49 4.72
N LEU A 140 1.53 3.07 4.13
CA LEU A 140 1.67 4.24 3.28
C LEU A 140 2.19 5.44 4.06
N GLN A 141 1.67 5.68 5.27
CA GLN A 141 2.12 6.79 6.11
C GLN A 141 3.60 6.63 6.47
N SER A 142 4.02 5.41 6.80
CA SER A 142 5.43 5.13 7.10
C SER A 142 6.33 5.45 5.89
N TRP A 143 5.89 5.10 4.69
CA TRP A 143 6.64 5.40 3.47
C TRP A 143 6.69 6.91 3.22
N LEU A 144 5.56 7.61 3.38
CA LEU A 144 5.52 9.07 3.21
C LEU A 144 6.46 9.77 4.19
N ASP A 145 6.44 9.34 5.46
CA ASP A 145 7.28 9.92 6.51
C ASP A 145 8.76 9.67 6.23
N SER A 146 9.13 8.49 5.73
CA SER A 146 10.51 8.17 5.41
C SER A 146 11.05 9.05 4.28
N ARG A 147 10.21 9.47 3.35
CA ARG A 147 10.58 10.37 2.26
C ARG A 147 10.84 11.78 2.75
N LYS A 148 10.07 12.25 3.72
CA LYS A 148 10.28 13.58 4.30
C LYS A 148 11.63 13.70 4.98
N GLY A 149 12.11 12.62 5.60
CA GLY A 149 13.42 12.59 6.25
C GLY A 149 14.60 12.60 5.29
N GLN A 150 14.36 12.44 3.99
CA GLN A 150 15.43 12.41 2.98
C GLN A 150 15.64 13.74 2.25
N GLN A 151 14.90 14.76 2.63
CA GLN A 151 15.01 16.09 2.02
C GLN A 151 16.04 16.97 2.69
#